data_4fa821d9fee8150c462aa1f58f6ebcdc
#
_entry.id   4fa821d9fee8150c462aa1f58f6ebcdc
#
_cell.length_a   1.000
_cell.length_b   1.000
_cell.length_c   1.000
_cell.angle_alpha   90.00
_cell.angle_beta   90.00
_cell.angle_gamma   90.00
#
_symmetry.space_group_name_H-M   'P 1'
#
loop_
_entity.id
_entity.type
_entity.pdbx_description
1 polymer ?
#
loop_
_entity_poly.entity_id
_entity_poly.type
_entity_poly.pdbx_seq_one_letter_code
_entity_poly.pdbx_strand_id
1 'polypeptide(L)'
;MKNSIQIREVGLRDGLQLSKTKLSSEIKIKWCSLQSQAGFKEIEVTSFVPPSVLPQFSDASKIVYASNKINNLIPSVLVPNLKGALIALDNNSKKINFVLSASEMHN
;
A
#
# COMPACT_ATOMS: atom_id res chain seq x y z
N MET A 1 25.40 10.11 6.51
CA MET A 1 25.61 10.11 5.48
C MET A 1 24.82 10.66 4.70
N LYS A 2 24.93 11.08 3.90
CA LYS A 2 24.31 11.93 3.22
C LYS A 2 23.77 11.42 2.05
N ASN A 3 24.19 10.67 1.29
CA ASN A 3 23.68 10.26 -0.01
C ASN A 3 23.04 8.89 0.08
N SER A 4 22.14 8.69 1.02
CA SER A 4 21.43 7.42 1.11
C SER A 4 20.24 7.39 0.16
N ILE A 5 20.01 6.23 -0.40
CA ILE A 5 18.84 5.96 -1.25
C ILE A 5 17.85 5.16 -0.44
N GLN A 6 16.61 5.60 -0.44
CA GLN A 6 15.53 4.85 0.19
C GLN A 6 14.73 4.13 -0.88
N ILE A 7 14.52 2.84 -0.69
CA ILE A 7 13.78 2.00 -1.63
C ILE A 7 12.43 1.68 -1.01
N ARG A 8 11.37 1.94 -1.77
CA ARG A 8 10.01 1.55 -1.39
C ARG A 8 9.62 0.30 -2.15
N GLU A 9 9.18 -0.73 -1.42
CA GLU A 9 8.72 -1.97 -2.03
C GLU A 9 7.24 -1.83 -2.37
N VAL A 10 6.84 -2.16 -3.58
CA VAL A 10 5.46 -1.94 -4.05
C VAL A 10 4.79 -3.20 -4.59
N GLY A 11 5.40 -4.38 -4.39
CA GLY A 11 4.84 -5.64 -4.90
C GLY A 11 3.44 -5.93 -4.40
N LEU A 12 3.17 -5.62 -3.14
CA LEU A 12 1.85 -5.84 -2.53
C LEU A 12 0.76 -4.93 -3.10
N ARG A 13 1.11 -3.77 -3.64
CA ARG A 13 0.16 -2.88 -4.26
C ARG A 13 0.24 -2.96 -5.77
N ASP A 14 1.37 -2.57 -6.35
CA ASP A 14 1.53 -2.49 -7.79
C ASP A 14 1.55 -3.88 -8.44
N GLY A 15 2.29 -4.80 -7.84
CA GLY A 15 2.36 -6.16 -8.36
C GLY A 15 1.03 -6.87 -8.32
N LEU A 16 0.25 -6.70 -7.26
CA LEU A 16 -1.04 -7.36 -7.12
C LEU A 16 -2.15 -6.67 -7.90
N GLN A 17 -1.98 -5.41 -8.27
CA GLN A 17 -3.02 -4.68 -8.98
C GLN A 17 -3.37 -5.32 -10.31
N LEU A 18 -2.37 -5.86 -11.01
CA LEU A 18 -2.56 -6.48 -12.30
C LEU A 18 -2.81 -7.99 -12.20
N SER A 19 -2.75 -8.54 -11.00
CA SER A 19 -2.93 -9.97 -10.80
C SER A 19 -4.40 -10.34 -10.81
N LYS A 20 -4.73 -11.43 -11.50
CA LYS A 20 -6.08 -11.99 -11.46
C LYS A 20 -6.27 -12.89 -10.26
N THR A 21 -5.20 -13.30 -9.61
CA THR A 21 -5.26 -14.14 -8.43
C THR A 21 -5.48 -13.27 -7.21
N LYS A 22 -6.50 -13.59 -6.45
CA LYS A 22 -6.80 -12.86 -5.22
C LYS A 22 -6.13 -13.57 -4.06
N LEU A 23 -5.14 -12.90 -3.45
CA LEU A 23 -4.45 -13.43 -2.29
C LEU A 23 -5.24 -13.13 -1.01
N SER A 24 -5.17 -14.04 -0.05
CA SER A 24 -5.79 -13.81 1.25
C SER A 24 -5.05 -12.71 2.01
N SER A 25 -5.76 -12.08 2.95
CA SER A 25 -5.16 -11.06 3.79
C SER A 25 -3.99 -11.62 4.59
N GLU A 26 -4.11 -12.86 5.08
CA GLU A 26 -3.07 -13.51 5.86
C GLU A 26 -1.78 -13.68 5.06
N ILE A 27 -1.90 -14.07 3.80
CA ILE A 27 -0.73 -14.20 2.92
C ILE A 27 -0.08 -12.83 2.68
N LYS A 28 -0.89 -11.80 2.43
CA LYS A 28 -0.37 -10.45 2.23
C LYS A 28 0.36 -9.94 3.46
N ILE A 29 -0.19 -10.16 4.64
CA ILE A 29 0.41 -9.73 5.90
C ILE A 29 1.73 -10.44 6.13
N LYS A 30 1.76 -11.75 5.87
CA LYS A 30 3.00 -12.52 5.97
C LYS A 30 4.05 -12.03 4.98
N TRP A 31 3.65 -11.75 3.75
CA TRP A 31 4.56 -11.20 2.74
C TRP A 31 5.14 -9.87 3.22
N CYS A 32 4.29 -8.97 3.71
CA CYS A 32 4.73 -7.69 4.24
C CYS A 32 5.73 -7.85 5.38
N SER A 33 5.45 -8.76 6.30
CA SER A 33 6.34 -9.04 7.43
C SER A 33 7.70 -9.56 6.97
N LEU A 34 7.71 -10.47 6.00
CA LEU A 34 8.95 -11.02 5.46
C LEU A 34 9.78 -9.95 4.73
N GLN A 35 9.13 -9.06 4.00
CA GLN A 35 9.83 -7.95 3.35
C GLN A 35 10.43 -7.00 4.37
N SER A 36 9.70 -6.71 5.44
CA SER A 36 10.22 -5.88 6.52
C SER A 36 11.43 -6.52 7.17
N GLN A 37 11.39 -7.82 7.42
CA GLN A 37 12.52 -8.57 7.97
C GLN A 37 13.72 -8.57 7.02
N ALA A 38 13.47 -8.52 5.72
CA ALA A 38 14.53 -8.46 4.72
C ALA A 38 15.19 -7.08 4.63
N GLY A 39 14.65 -6.08 5.32
CA GLY A 39 15.28 -4.78 5.42
C GLY A 39 14.53 -3.63 4.73
N PHE A 40 13.39 -3.90 4.12
CA PHE A 40 12.59 -2.81 3.52
C PHE A 40 11.93 -1.99 4.63
N LYS A 41 12.22 -0.69 4.64
CA LYS A 41 11.70 0.20 5.68
C LYS A 41 10.39 0.88 5.27
N GLU A 42 10.11 0.95 3.99
CA GLU A 42 8.85 1.45 3.48
C GLU A 42 8.27 0.44 2.49
N ILE A 43 7.01 0.06 2.72
CA ILE A 43 6.29 -0.88 1.86
C ILE A 43 4.95 -0.26 1.54
N GLU A 44 4.62 -0.16 0.23
CA GLU A 44 3.28 0.23 -0.18
C GLU A 44 2.40 -1.01 -0.09
N VAL A 45 1.61 -1.08 0.98
CA VAL A 45 0.98 -2.33 1.40
C VAL A 45 -0.37 -2.58 0.75
N THR A 46 -1.06 -1.52 0.33
CA THR A 46 -2.39 -1.67 -0.26
C THR A 46 -2.82 -0.36 -0.94
N SER A 47 -4.06 -0.34 -1.40
CA SER A 47 -4.66 0.84 -2.02
C SER A 47 -6.09 0.99 -1.55
N PHE A 48 -6.51 2.23 -1.28
CA PHE A 48 -7.89 2.55 -0.94
C PHE A 48 -8.63 3.00 -2.21
N VAL A 49 -8.97 2.02 -3.03
CA VAL A 49 -9.81 2.22 -4.22
C VAL A 49 -11.14 1.50 -3.97
N PRO A 50 -12.21 1.89 -4.69
CA PRO A 50 -13.48 1.17 -4.52
C PRO A 50 -13.30 -0.33 -4.81
N PRO A 51 -13.82 -1.21 -3.94
CA PRO A 51 -13.70 -2.66 -4.17
C PRO A 51 -14.31 -3.13 -5.49
N SER A 52 -15.28 -2.39 -6.03
CA SER A 52 -15.86 -2.70 -7.34
C SER A 52 -14.86 -2.49 -8.47
N VAL A 53 -13.86 -1.64 -8.27
CA VAL A 53 -12.83 -1.35 -9.29
C VAL A 53 -11.67 -2.33 -9.17
N LEU A 54 -11.16 -2.52 -7.96
CA LEU A 54 -10.04 -3.42 -7.69
C LEU A 54 -10.36 -4.29 -6.48
N PRO A 55 -11.10 -5.41 -6.70
CA PRO A 55 -11.51 -6.28 -5.58
C PRO A 55 -10.35 -6.85 -4.78
N GLN A 56 -9.16 -6.98 -5.39
CA GLN A 56 -8.00 -7.51 -4.69
C GLN A 56 -7.54 -6.62 -3.53
N PHE A 57 -8.03 -5.38 -3.45
CA PHE A 57 -7.71 -4.47 -2.34
C PHE A 57 -8.91 -4.24 -1.41
N SER A 58 -9.92 -5.10 -1.47
CA SER A 58 -11.10 -4.96 -0.62
C SER A 58 -10.78 -5.11 0.87
N ASP A 59 -9.63 -5.71 1.19
CA ASP A 59 -9.16 -5.90 2.55
C ASP A 59 -8.18 -4.81 3.01
N ALA A 60 -8.18 -3.65 2.36
CA ALA A 60 -7.20 -2.60 2.62
C ALA A 60 -7.14 -2.20 4.10
N SER A 61 -8.29 -2.03 4.76
CA SER A 61 -8.32 -1.65 6.18
C SER A 61 -7.62 -2.67 7.06
N LYS A 62 -7.83 -3.96 6.79
CA LYS A 62 -7.21 -5.04 7.53
C LYS A 62 -5.69 -5.05 7.32
N ILE A 63 -5.26 -4.83 6.10
CA ILE A 63 -3.83 -4.78 5.77
C ILE A 63 -3.14 -3.61 6.49
N VAL A 64 -3.75 -2.44 6.48
CA VAL A 64 -3.19 -1.27 7.18
C VAL A 64 -3.09 -1.54 8.67
N TYR A 65 -4.16 -2.08 9.25
CA TYR A 65 -4.17 -2.38 10.68
C TYR A 65 -3.03 -3.31 11.08
N ALA A 66 -2.84 -4.39 10.34
CA ALA A 66 -1.80 -5.36 10.63
C ALA A 66 -0.40 -4.81 10.36
N SER A 67 -0.21 -4.11 9.24
CA SER A 67 1.10 -3.59 8.88
C SER A 67 1.55 -2.46 9.81
N ASN A 68 0.62 -1.69 10.36
CA ASN A 68 0.95 -0.66 11.34
C ASN A 68 1.57 -1.23 12.62
N LYS A 69 1.38 -2.51 12.89
CA LYS A 69 1.94 -3.16 14.06
C LYS A 69 3.36 -3.66 13.85
N ILE A 70 3.87 -3.63 12.64
CA ILE A 70 5.23 -4.09 12.34
C ILE A 70 6.21 -3.00 12.76
N ASN A 71 7.16 -3.37 13.63
CA ASN A 71 8.17 -2.43 14.11
C ASN A 71 9.12 -2.02 13.00
N ASN A 72 9.51 -0.76 13.01
CA ASN A 72 10.50 -0.21 12.08
C ASN A 72 10.04 -0.23 10.62
N LEU A 73 8.73 -0.31 10.39
CA LEU A 73 8.16 -0.26 9.05
C LEU A 73 7.28 0.97 8.92
N ILE A 74 7.39 1.62 7.76
CA ILE A 74 6.46 2.66 7.34
C ILE A 74 5.56 2.05 6.27
N PRO A 75 4.36 1.58 6.63
CA PRO A 75 3.41 1.13 5.62
C PRO A 75 2.81 2.35 4.94
N SER A 76 2.81 2.34 3.61
CA SER A 76 2.18 3.38 2.82
C SER A 76 1.02 2.79 2.03
N VAL A 77 0.10 3.64 1.62
CA VAL A 77 -1.06 3.24 0.85
C VAL A 77 -1.23 4.18 -0.33
N LEU A 78 -1.72 3.65 -1.44
CA LEU A 78 -2.04 4.44 -2.60
C LEU A 78 -3.50 4.88 -2.53
N VAL A 79 -3.77 6.14 -2.82
CA VAL A 79 -5.12 6.68 -2.89
C VAL A 79 -5.35 7.33 -4.25
N PRO A 80 -6.53 7.11 -4.87
CA PRO A 80 -6.81 7.69 -6.18
C PRO A 80 -7.38 9.10 -6.11
N ASN A 81 -7.92 9.51 -4.98
CA ASN A 81 -8.64 10.77 -4.86
C ASN A 81 -8.81 11.16 -3.39
N LEU A 82 -9.47 12.28 -3.15
CA LEU A 82 -9.71 12.79 -1.80
C LEU A 82 -10.51 11.81 -0.95
N LYS A 83 -11.51 11.17 -1.52
CA LYS A 83 -12.32 10.19 -0.77
C LYS A 83 -11.44 9.04 -0.26
N GLY A 84 -10.57 8.52 -1.12
CA GLY A 84 -9.62 7.49 -0.71
C GLY A 84 -8.67 7.97 0.37
N ALA A 85 -8.21 9.22 0.28
CA ALA A 85 -7.33 9.80 1.28
C ALA A 85 -8.02 9.90 2.65
N LEU A 86 -9.28 10.31 2.68
CA LEU A 86 -10.03 10.40 3.93
C LEU A 86 -10.23 9.03 4.56
N ILE A 87 -10.53 8.01 3.76
CA ILE A 87 -10.65 6.63 4.25
C ILE A 87 -9.31 6.16 4.81
N ALA A 88 -8.22 6.46 4.11
CA ALA A 88 -6.88 6.09 4.57
C ALA A 88 -6.56 6.72 5.92
N LEU A 89 -6.90 7.99 6.09
CA LEU A 89 -6.69 8.69 7.37
C LEU A 89 -7.53 8.07 8.49
N ASP A 90 -8.79 7.73 8.19
CA ASP A 90 -9.65 7.07 9.18
C ASP A 90 -9.11 5.72 9.62
N ASN A 91 -8.31 5.08 8.78
CA ASN A 91 -7.68 3.81 9.10
C ASN A 91 -6.28 3.97 9.68
N ASN A 92 -5.90 5.19 10.07
CA ASN A 92 -4.60 5.49 10.68
C ASN A 92 -3.41 5.15 9.78
N SER A 93 -3.56 5.37 8.48
CA SER A 93 -2.46 5.17 7.55
C SER A 93 -1.32 6.14 7.87
N LYS A 94 -0.11 5.61 7.98
CA LYS A 94 1.06 6.42 8.36
C LYS A 94 1.59 7.24 7.20
N LYS A 95 1.40 6.77 5.97
CA LYS A 95 1.86 7.47 4.78
C LYS A 95 0.88 7.21 3.65
N ILE A 96 0.53 8.27 2.94
CA ILE A 96 -0.41 8.22 1.83
C ILE A 96 0.32 8.66 0.57
N ASN A 97 0.23 7.84 -0.48
CA ASN A 97 0.80 8.14 -1.77
C ASN A 97 -0.31 8.54 -2.72
N PHE A 98 -0.12 9.65 -3.39
CA PHE A 98 -1.08 10.16 -4.37
C PHE A 98 -0.41 10.17 -5.73
N VAL A 99 -1.09 9.61 -6.73
CA VAL A 99 -0.55 9.58 -8.10
C VAL A 99 -1.12 10.74 -8.88
N LEU A 100 -0.22 11.49 -9.49
CA LEU A 100 -0.58 12.60 -10.35
C LEU A 100 0.12 12.41 -11.68
N SER A 101 -0.65 12.43 -12.77
CA SER A 101 -0.07 12.32 -14.11
C SER A 101 0.11 13.69 -14.72
N ALA A 102 1.23 13.90 -15.40
CA ALA A 102 1.46 15.11 -16.18
C ALA A 102 0.75 15.09 -17.54
N SER A 103 0.19 13.91 -17.92
CA SER A 103 -0.53 13.76 -19.19
C SER A 103 -1.96 14.21 -19.03
N GLU A 104 -2.46 15.00 -19.99
CA GLU A 104 -3.87 15.40 -19.99
C GLU A 104 -4.81 14.22 -20.10
N MET A 105 -4.38 13.12 -20.72
CA MET A 105 -5.23 11.95 -20.89
C MET A 105 -5.49 11.22 -19.58
N HIS A 106 -4.67 11.43 -18.56
CA HIS A 106 -4.79 10.74 -17.29
C HIS A 106 -5.31 11.65 -16.18
N ASN A 107 -5.37 12.93 -16.44
CA ASN A 107 -5.88 13.91 -15.52
C ASN A 107 -7.27 14.38 -15.96
#